data_3f27f300d9944e23d39db43130c25d82
#
_entry.id   3f27f300d9944e23d39db43130c25d82
#
_cell.length_a   1.000
_cell.length_b   1.000
_cell.length_c   1.000
_cell.angle_alpha   90.00
_cell.angle_beta   90.00
_cell.angle_gamma   90.00
#
_symmetry.space_group_name_H-M   'P 1'
#
loop_
_entity.id
_entity.type
_entity.pdbx_description
1 polymer ?
#
loop_
_entity_poly.entity_id
_entity_poly.type
_entity_poly.pdbx_seq_one_letter_code
_entity_poly.pdbx_strand_id
1 'polypeptide(L)'
;MGGIVIGYEIGRILKKETIFCERVKGKFTLRRGFNIRKGMKVLIIEDVITTGKSSLECVRLIKDSKAKLLGFASLIDRSSKQTLKIKKRIVSQLKISVPTYKKKKLPKLFRPKIFCPSIRPIVDDRR
;
A
#
# COMPACT_ATOMS: atom_id res chain seq x y z
N MET A 1 -4.40 7.33 2.60
CA MET A 1 -5.12 7.87 1.41
C MET A 1 -4.19 8.37 0.30
N GLY A 2 -2.88 8.32 0.47
CA GLY A 2 -1.88 8.76 -0.52
C GLY A 2 -1.99 8.05 -1.87
N GLY A 3 -2.26 6.76 -1.88
CA GLY A 3 -2.41 5.98 -3.11
C GLY A 3 -3.56 6.45 -4.03
N ILE A 4 -4.58 7.14 -3.51
CA ILE A 4 -5.71 7.63 -4.33
C ILE A 4 -5.25 8.74 -5.28
N VAL A 5 -4.49 9.71 -4.77
CA VAL A 5 -4.00 10.84 -5.58
C VAL A 5 -3.07 10.34 -6.68
N ILE A 6 -2.14 9.46 -6.33
CA ILE A 6 -1.19 8.87 -7.28
C ILE A 6 -1.92 8.02 -8.31
N GLY A 7 -2.89 7.21 -7.87
CA GLY A 7 -3.71 6.39 -8.76
C GLY A 7 -4.49 7.24 -9.76
N TYR A 8 -5.07 8.34 -9.30
CA TYR A 8 -5.78 9.29 -10.16
C TYR A 8 -4.85 9.88 -11.24
N GLU A 9 -3.67 10.39 -10.85
CA GLU A 9 -2.71 10.97 -11.80
C GLU A 9 -2.19 9.94 -12.83
N ILE A 10 -1.86 8.74 -12.37
CA ILE A 10 -1.44 7.67 -13.28
C ILE A 10 -2.57 7.30 -14.24
N GLY A 11 -3.80 7.18 -13.74
CA GLY A 11 -4.97 6.90 -14.57
C GLY A 11 -5.23 7.99 -15.60
N ARG A 12 -5.12 9.26 -15.19
CA ARG A 12 -5.25 10.41 -16.09
C ARG A 12 -4.22 10.38 -17.22
N ILE A 13 -2.94 10.15 -16.89
CA ILE A 13 -1.84 10.09 -17.87
C ILE A 13 -2.04 8.92 -18.82
N LEU A 14 -2.41 7.75 -18.30
CA LEU A 14 -2.59 6.52 -19.10
C LEU A 14 -3.96 6.44 -19.78
N LYS A 15 -4.83 7.43 -19.58
CA LYS A 15 -6.24 7.44 -20.05
C LYS A 15 -6.98 6.15 -19.65
N LYS A 16 -6.83 5.77 -18.37
CA LYS A 16 -7.46 4.59 -17.76
C LYS A 16 -8.32 4.99 -16.59
N GLU A 17 -9.42 4.24 -16.44
CA GLU A 17 -10.29 4.39 -15.27
C GLU A 17 -9.50 4.12 -13.99
N THR A 18 -9.71 4.97 -12.98
CA THR A 18 -9.15 4.81 -11.65
C THR A 18 -10.26 4.65 -10.63
N ILE A 19 -10.18 3.60 -9.87
CA ILE A 19 -11.09 3.31 -8.76
C ILE A 19 -10.30 3.12 -7.48
N PHE A 20 -10.94 3.22 -6.33
CA PHE A 20 -10.29 3.01 -5.05
C PHE A 20 -11.14 2.17 -4.09
N CYS A 21 -10.46 1.54 -3.15
CA CYS A 21 -11.09 0.78 -2.08
C CYS A 21 -11.11 1.61 -0.80
N GLU A 22 -12.22 1.53 -0.08
CA GLU A 22 -12.36 2.12 1.25
C GLU A 22 -12.37 1.01 2.31
N ARG A 23 -11.86 1.32 3.50
CA ARG A 23 -11.91 0.37 4.61
C ARG A 23 -13.23 0.53 5.36
N VAL A 24 -14.08 -0.48 5.28
CA VAL A 24 -15.37 -0.54 5.98
C VAL A 24 -15.33 -1.70 6.97
N LYS A 25 -15.57 -1.43 8.24
CA LYS A 25 -15.50 -2.44 9.32
C LYS A 25 -14.23 -3.31 9.23
N GLY A 26 -13.09 -2.66 9.00
CA GLY A 26 -11.78 -3.31 8.93
C GLY A 26 -11.45 -4.03 7.61
N LYS A 27 -12.35 -4.13 6.65
CA LYS A 27 -12.15 -4.80 5.36
C LYS A 27 -12.14 -3.80 4.20
N PHE A 28 -11.27 -4.00 3.22
CA PHE A 28 -11.33 -3.23 1.98
C PHE A 28 -12.57 -3.61 1.17
N THR A 29 -13.26 -2.59 0.69
CA THR A 29 -14.51 -2.72 -0.05
C THR A 29 -14.55 -1.68 -1.17
N LEU A 30 -15.06 -2.06 -2.33
CA LEU A 30 -15.41 -1.13 -3.38
C LEU A 30 -16.74 -0.46 -3.00
N ARG A 31 -16.78 0.87 -3.11
CA ARG A 31 -17.98 1.69 -2.83
C ARG A 31 -18.18 2.71 -3.93
N ARG A 32 -19.16 3.59 -3.75
CA ARG A 32 -19.42 4.72 -4.67
C ARG A 32 -19.72 4.29 -6.11
N GLY A 33 -20.32 3.12 -6.28
CA GLY A 33 -20.62 2.58 -7.61
C GLY A 33 -19.41 1.96 -8.33
N PHE A 34 -18.23 1.98 -7.72
CA PHE A 34 -17.05 1.32 -8.32
C PHE A 34 -17.25 -0.18 -8.42
N ASN A 35 -16.93 -0.72 -9.57
CA ASN A 35 -17.03 -2.15 -9.86
C ASN A 35 -15.83 -2.65 -10.67
N ILE A 36 -15.39 -3.86 -10.37
CA ILE A 36 -14.38 -4.56 -11.15
C ILE A 36 -15.09 -5.68 -11.92
N ARG A 37 -15.11 -5.59 -13.24
CA ARG A 37 -15.78 -6.58 -14.10
C ARG A 37 -14.85 -7.76 -14.40
N LYS A 38 -15.44 -8.92 -14.62
CA LYS A 38 -14.72 -10.14 -15.06
C LYS A 38 -13.83 -9.84 -16.27
N GLY A 39 -12.60 -10.31 -16.22
CA GLY A 39 -11.63 -10.17 -17.32
C GLY A 39 -10.89 -8.82 -17.35
N MET A 40 -11.31 -7.81 -16.58
CA MET A 40 -10.55 -6.55 -16.51
C MET A 40 -9.11 -6.79 -16.05
N LYS A 41 -8.19 -6.01 -16.64
CA LYS A 41 -6.78 -5.98 -16.25
C LYS A 41 -6.60 -4.87 -15.22
N VAL A 42 -6.18 -5.20 -14.02
CA VAL A 42 -6.08 -4.28 -12.88
C VAL A 42 -4.64 -4.15 -12.41
N LEU A 43 -4.17 -2.91 -12.25
CA LEU A 43 -2.93 -2.54 -11.59
C LEU A 43 -3.26 -1.95 -10.22
N ILE A 44 -2.63 -2.45 -9.16
CA ILE A 44 -2.76 -1.87 -7.82
C ILE A 44 -1.70 -0.78 -7.66
N ILE A 45 -2.15 0.41 -7.22
CA ILE A 45 -1.29 1.57 -7.00
C ILE A 45 -1.32 1.94 -5.52
N GLU A 46 -0.14 2.16 -4.96
CA GLU A 46 0.08 2.53 -3.56
C GLU A 46 1.04 3.72 -3.47
N ASP A 47 0.98 4.49 -2.41
CA ASP A 47 2.02 5.48 -2.10
C ASP A 47 3.30 4.78 -1.61
N VAL A 48 3.18 3.94 -0.61
CA VAL A 48 4.30 3.21 -0.01
C VAL A 48 3.96 1.74 0.18
N ILE A 49 4.78 0.86 -0.38
CA ILE A 49 4.70 -0.58 -0.11
C ILE A 49 5.73 -0.95 0.97
N THR A 50 5.26 -1.59 2.04
CA THR A 50 6.09 -2.16 3.11
C THR A 50 5.98 -3.67 3.14
N THR A 51 5.00 -4.23 3.84
CA THR A 51 4.71 -5.67 3.86
C THR A 51 3.81 -6.11 2.70
N GLY A 52 3.13 -5.16 2.06
CA GLY A 52 2.13 -5.42 1.03
C GLY A 52 0.82 -6.02 1.57
N LYS A 53 0.59 -5.98 2.90
CA LYS A 53 -0.62 -6.57 3.51
C LYS A 53 -1.89 -5.92 2.96
N SER A 54 -1.95 -4.59 2.92
CA SER A 54 -3.08 -3.83 2.36
C SER A 54 -3.32 -4.16 0.90
N SER A 55 -2.25 -4.15 0.11
CA SER A 55 -2.31 -4.48 -1.31
C SER A 55 -2.82 -5.91 -1.55
N LEU A 56 -2.46 -6.87 -0.70
CA LEU A 56 -2.96 -8.25 -0.78
C LEU A 56 -4.44 -8.37 -0.42
N GLU A 57 -4.97 -7.51 0.43
CA GLU A 57 -6.42 -7.43 0.66
C GLU A 57 -7.15 -6.99 -0.61
N CYS A 58 -6.62 -5.99 -1.34
CA CYS A 58 -7.17 -5.57 -2.65
C CYS A 58 -7.09 -6.69 -3.70
N VAL A 59 -6.04 -7.53 -3.66
CA VAL A 59 -5.93 -8.68 -4.57
C VAL A 59 -7.11 -9.64 -4.42
N ARG A 60 -7.65 -9.80 -3.22
CA ARG A 60 -8.84 -10.66 -3.01
C ARG A 60 -10.03 -10.12 -3.77
N LEU A 61 -10.32 -8.82 -3.70
CA LEU A 61 -11.40 -8.19 -4.45
C LEU A 61 -11.27 -8.41 -5.97
N ILE A 62 -10.03 -8.29 -6.49
CA ILE A 62 -9.75 -8.53 -7.91
C ILE A 62 -10.03 -9.98 -8.29
N LYS A 63 -9.62 -10.94 -7.45
CA LYS A 63 -9.86 -12.37 -7.67
C LYS A 63 -11.34 -12.72 -7.61
N ASP A 64 -12.04 -12.21 -6.60
CA ASP A 64 -13.48 -12.46 -6.41
C ASP A 64 -14.28 -11.95 -7.61
N SER A 65 -13.84 -10.85 -8.22
CA SER A 65 -14.40 -10.29 -9.45
C SER A 65 -13.98 -11.04 -10.72
N LYS A 66 -13.16 -12.10 -10.62
CA LYS A 66 -12.60 -12.84 -11.77
C LYS A 66 -11.83 -11.92 -12.75
N ALA A 67 -11.22 -10.86 -12.24
CA ALA A 67 -10.37 -9.95 -12.99
C ALA A 67 -8.90 -10.38 -12.92
N LYS A 68 -8.06 -9.83 -13.79
CA LYS A 68 -6.64 -10.18 -13.92
C LYS A 68 -5.78 -9.12 -13.27
N LEU A 69 -5.08 -9.50 -12.18
CA LEU A 69 -4.06 -8.65 -11.58
C LEU A 69 -2.82 -8.58 -12.49
N LEU A 70 -2.43 -7.39 -12.91
CA LEU A 70 -1.20 -7.14 -13.68
C LEU A 70 0.03 -7.10 -12.78
N GLY A 71 -0.05 -6.35 -11.68
CA GLY A 71 1.05 -6.14 -10.75
C GLY A 71 0.75 -5.01 -9.77
N PHE A 72 1.82 -4.42 -9.25
CA PHE A 72 1.76 -3.32 -8.29
C PHE A 72 2.67 -2.19 -8.75
N ALA A 73 2.24 -0.96 -8.50
CA ALA A 73 3.08 0.22 -8.65
C ALA A 73 3.04 1.04 -7.37
N SER A 74 4.15 1.69 -7.02
CA SER A 74 4.22 2.58 -5.86
C SER A 74 5.20 3.71 -6.09
N LEU A 75 5.07 4.82 -5.36
CA LEU A 75 6.13 5.82 -5.31
C LEU A 75 7.33 5.25 -4.57
N ILE A 76 7.11 4.65 -3.41
CA ILE A 76 8.18 4.16 -2.55
C ILE A 76 7.97 2.67 -2.26
N ASP A 77 8.99 1.87 -2.53
CA ASP A 77 9.10 0.49 -2.06
C ASP A 77 10.06 0.42 -0.86
N ARG A 78 9.51 0.19 0.31
CA ARG A 78 10.24 -0.04 1.56
C ARG A 78 10.22 -1.51 1.98
N SER A 79 9.86 -2.39 1.08
CA SER A 79 9.79 -3.81 1.38
C SER A 79 11.18 -4.43 1.50
N SER A 80 11.28 -5.44 2.35
CA SER A 80 12.44 -6.34 2.41
C SER A 80 12.05 -7.73 1.92
N LYS A 81 13.04 -8.53 1.50
CA LYS A 81 12.80 -9.93 1.11
C LYS A 81 12.10 -10.75 2.21
N GLN A 82 12.36 -10.41 3.48
CA GLN A 82 11.82 -11.13 4.65
C GLN A 82 10.37 -10.72 4.97
N THR A 83 9.99 -9.47 4.69
CA THR A 83 8.68 -8.93 5.08
C THR A 83 7.67 -8.89 3.94
N LEU A 84 8.14 -8.87 2.69
CA LEU A 84 7.29 -8.74 1.53
C LEU A 84 6.49 -10.04 1.28
N LYS A 85 5.17 -9.92 1.33
CA LYS A 85 4.24 -11.02 1.04
C LYS A 85 3.74 -11.05 -0.41
N ILE A 86 4.11 -10.06 -1.20
CA ILE A 86 3.72 -9.94 -2.62
C ILE A 86 4.68 -10.79 -3.45
N LYS A 87 4.13 -11.70 -4.26
CA LYS A 87 4.89 -12.54 -5.20
C LYS A 87 4.88 -12.02 -6.65
N LYS A 88 4.10 -10.97 -6.93
CA LYS A 88 3.99 -10.33 -8.24
C LYS A 88 4.99 -9.18 -8.35
N ARG A 89 5.28 -8.77 -9.61
CA ARG A 89 6.17 -7.64 -9.90
C ARG A 89 5.64 -6.37 -9.24
N ILE A 90 6.53 -5.65 -8.57
CA ILE A 90 6.34 -4.30 -8.06
C ILE A 90 7.22 -3.37 -8.90
N VAL A 91 6.65 -2.29 -9.41
CA VAL A 91 7.37 -1.18 -10.03
C VAL A 91 7.28 -0.01 -9.07
N SER A 92 8.41 0.55 -8.67
CA SER A 92 8.47 1.70 -7.77
C SER A 92 9.39 2.77 -8.32
N GLN A 93 9.08 4.02 -8.03
CA GLN A 93 9.93 5.15 -8.38
C GLN A 93 11.20 5.14 -7.52
N LEU A 94 11.05 4.85 -6.23
CA LEU A 94 12.15 4.79 -5.29
C LEU A 94 12.08 3.50 -4.45
N LYS A 95 13.22 2.82 -4.33
CA LYS A 95 13.38 1.68 -3.42
C LYS A 95 14.36 2.05 -2.32
N ILE A 96 13.88 2.00 -1.07
CA ILE A 96 14.69 2.35 0.10
C ILE A 96 14.65 1.24 1.14
N SER A 97 15.78 0.95 1.74
CA SER A 97 15.86 0.03 2.89
C SER A 97 15.83 0.86 4.17
N VAL A 98 14.73 0.77 4.90
CA VAL A 98 14.58 1.45 6.18
C VAL A 98 14.44 0.40 7.27
N PRO A 99 15.36 0.37 8.25
CA PRO A 99 15.26 -0.57 9.35
C PRO A 99 13.99 -0.29 10.17
N THR A 100 13.23 -1.36 10.42
CA THR A 100 12.02 -1.28 11.23
C THR A 100 12.28 -1.89 12.59
N TYR A 101 12.06 -1.14 13.66
CA TYR A 101 12.28 -1.58 15.02
C TYR A 101 10.95 -1.75 15.77
N LYS A 102 10.83 -2.82 16.55
CA LYS A 102 9.74 -2.92 17.53
C LYS A 102 10.00 -1.90 18.66
N LYS A 103 8.94 -1.28 19.20
CA LYS A 103 9.01 -0.24 20.25
C LYS A 103 9.95 -0.61 21.41
N LYS A 104 9.96 -1.88 21.82
CA LYS A 104 10.83 -2.39 22.91
C LYS A 104 12.30 -2.62 22.46
N LYS A 105 12.62 -2.57 21.16
CA LYS A 105 13.95 -2.86 20.60
C LYS A 105 14.55 -1.66 19.86
N LEU A 106 14.11 -0.44 20.16
CA LEU A 106 14.73 0.77 19.60
C LEU A 106 16.17 0.89 20.11
N PRO A 107 17.16 1.08 19.22
CA PRO A 107 18.52 1.40 19.61
C PRO A 107 18.54 2.63 20.53
N LYS A 108 19.43 2.65 21.53
CA LYS A 108 19.52 3.77 22.51
C LYS A 108 19.63 5.14 21.84
N LEU A 109 20.27 5.21 20.67
CA LEU A 109 20.43 6.42 19.86
C LEU A 109 19.09 7.02 19.39
N PHE A 110 18.08 6.19 19.16
CA PHE A 110 16.75 6.62 18.69
C PHE A 110 15.71 6.71 19.82
N ARG A 111 16.12 6.56 21.08
CA ARG A 111 15.22 6.85 22.22
C ARG A 111 15.16 8.36 22.36
N PRO A 112 14.03 9.02 22.09
CA PRO A 112 13.94 10.47 22.18
C PRO A 112 14.23 10.89 23.62
N LYS A 113 15.30 11.67 23.81
CA LYS A 113 15.58 12.37 25.08
C LYS A 113 14.62 13.55 25.26
N ILE A 114 14.00 14.00 24.19
CA ILE A 114 13.05 15.12 24.18
C ILE A 114 11.87 14.71 23.31
N PHE A 115 10.69 14.69 23.88
CA PHE A 115 9.44 14.47 23.17
C PHE A 115 9.09 15.77 22.41
N CYS A 116 9.28 15.80 21.09
CA CYS A 116 8.73 16.85 20.25
C CYS A 116 7.31 16.46 19.83
N PRO A 117 6.25 17.16 20.31
CA PRO A 117 4.87 16.79 20.05
C PRO A 117 4.49 16.85 18.55
N SER A 118 5.27 17.58 17.74
CA SER A 118 5.02 17.78 16.30
C SER A 118 5.57 16.66 15.42
N ILE A 119 6.45 15.79 15.95
CA ILE A 119 6.97 14.64 15.19
C ILE A 119 6.44 13.38 15.86
N ARG A 120 5.30 12.89 15.39
CA ARG A 120 4.84 11.55 15.79
C ARG A 120 5.75 10.53 15.09
N PRO A 121 6.51 9.71 15.82
CA PRO A 121 7.16 8.57 15.19
C PRO A 121 6.08 7.72 14.55
N ILE A 122 6.30 7.27 13.32
CA ILE A 122 5.43 6.29 12.67
C ILE A 122 5.62 4.98 13.44
N VAL A 123 4.90 4.84 14.53
CA VAL A 123 4.83 3.61 15.30
C VAL A 123 3.64 2.85 14.74
N ASP A 124 3.89 1.70 14.14
CA ASP A 124 2.83 0.77 13.77
C ASP A 124 2.22 0.19 15.06
N ASP A 125 1.18 0.85 15.57
CA ASP A 125 0.42 0.43 16.76
C ASP A 125 -0.70 -0.54 16.36
N ARG A 126 -0.32 -1.59 15.63
CA ARG A 126 -1.24 -2.68 15.30
C ARG A 126 -0.91 -3.90 16.14
N ARG A 127 -1.73 -4.08 17.20
CA ARG A 127 -1.89 -5.33 17.92
C ARG A 127 -2.54 -6.38 17.02
#